data_7a5e506cd14663918ff044aee9f7e724
#
_entry.id   7a5e506cd14663918ff044aee9f7e724
#
_cell.length_a   1.000
_cell.length_b   1.000
_cell.length_c   1.000
_cell.angle_alpha   90.00
_cell.angle_beta   90.00
_cell.angle_gamma   90.00
#
_symmetry.space_group_name_H-M   'P 1'
#
loop_
_entity.id
_entity.type
_entity.pdbx_description
1 polymer ?
#
loop_
_entity_poly.entity_id
_entity_poly.type
_entity_poly.pdbx_seq_one_letter_code
_entity_poly.pdbx_strand_id
1 'polypeptide(L)'
;MTRKSFGKAGLKCFVCLLLSILAGILLMTCVYILPTGRMLTQADRSLPIFENEGTSFCWAPEEKSARLDGYTDAIMMQIAVYIRDADPLKAAMQNDRMEFTEGKLDPAGSLKQYVYGDRSGYVVDYARYWHGYLLFLKPLLLFFLSLIHISEPTR
;
A
#
# COMPACT_ATOMS: atom_id res chain seq x y z
N MET A 1 -11.04 35.69 26.85
CA MET A 1 -10.12 34.52 26.86
C MET A 1 -8.73 35.04 27.23
N THR A 2 -8.16 34.62 28.35
CA THR A 2 -6.88 35.16 28.82
C THR A 2 -5.71 34.53 28.06
N ARG A 3 -4.65 35.29 27.80
CA ARG A 3 -3.42 34.90 27.10
C ARG A 3 -2.80 33.59 27.65
N LYS A 4 -2.95 33.31 28.92
CA LYS A 4 -2.52 32.06 29.59
C LYS A 4 -3.35 30.83 29.18
N SER A 5 -4.64 31.00 28.82
CA SER A 5 -5.51 29.91 28.37
C SER A 5 -5.15 29.47 26.94
N PHE A 6 -4.75 30.45 26.09
CA PHE A 6 -4.33 30.18 24.70
C PHE A 6 -3.03 29.37 24.65
N GLY A 7 -2.05 29.70 25.51
CA GLY A 7 -0.79 28.95 25.58
C GLY A 7 -0.99 27.49 26.03
N LYS A 8 -1.88 27.23 27.00
CA LYS A 8 -2.20 25.87 27.45
C LYS A 8 -2.92 25.06 26.37
N ALA A 9 -3.82 25.68 25.61
CA ALA A 9 -4.50 25.03 24.51
C ALA A 9 -3.51 24.66 23.37
N GLY A 10 -2.62 25.59 23.00
CA GLY A 10 -1.58 25.36 22.00
C GLY A 10 -0.63 24.21 22.40
N LEU A 11 -0.20 24.16 23.65
CA LEU A 11 0.65 23.08 24.15
C LEU A 11 -0.08 21.72 24.08
N LYS A 12 -1.36 21.65 24.46
CA LYS A 12 -2.15 20.41 24.35
C LYS A 12 -2.25 19.93 22.89
N CYS A 13 -2.56 20.84 21.97
CA CYS A 13 -2.61 20.50 20.53
C CYS A 13 -1.25 19.98 20.03
N PHE A 14 -0.16 20.62 20.43
CA PHE A 14 1.19 20.18 20.07
C PHE A 14 1.52 18.78 20.61
N VAL A 15 1.21 18.52 21.88
CA VAL A 15 1.39 17.19 22.50
C VAL A 15 0.54 16.14 21.79
N CYS A 16 -0.74 16.42 21.51
CA CYS A 16 -1.60 15.51 20.77
C CYS A 16 -1.04 15.20 19.38
N LEU A 17 -0.51 16.21 18.67
CA LEU A 17 0.12 16.02 17.36
C LEU A 17 1.33 15.09 17.46
N LEU A 18 2.24 15.33 18.42
CA LEU A 18 3.41 14.47 18.61
C LEU A 18 3.01 13.03 18.94
N LEU A 19 2.03 12.84 19.83
CA LEU A 19 1.53 11.50 20.18
C LEU A 19 0.91 10.80 18.96
N SER A 20 0.18 11.52 18.11
CA SER A 20 -0.40 10.97 16.89
C SER A 20 0.67 10.52 15.88
N ILE A 21 1.74 11.32 15.74
CA ILE A 21 2.88 10.98 14.88
C ILE A 21 3.57 9.71 15.40
N LEU A 22 3.87 9.65 16.70
CA LEU A 22 4.50 8.49 17.31
C LEU A 22 3.64 7.24 17.19
N ALA A 23 2.34 7.36 17.45
CA ALA A 23 1.39 6.25 17.26
C ALA A 23 1.36 5.77 15.81
N GLY A 24 1.35 6.68 14.83
CA GLY A 24 1.40 6.34 13.40
C GLY A 24 2.67 5.58 13.02
N ILE A 25 3.83 6.05 13.48
CA ILE A 25 5.11 5.38 13.25
C ILE A 25 5.12 3.97 13.85
N LEU A 26 4.67 3.83 15.09
CA LEU A 26 4.61 2.53 15.76
C LEU A 26 3.68 1.55 15.05
N LEU A 27 2.47 1.99 14.69
CA LEU A 27 1.51 1.15 13.97
C LEU A 27 2.06 0.72 12.61
N MET A 28 2.63 1.64 11.84
CA MET A 28 3.26 1.31 10.55
C MET A 28 4.40 0.32 10.74
N THR A 29 5.30 0.53 11.72
CA THR A 29 6.38 -0.41 12.02
C THR A 29 5.84 -1.81 12.36
N CYS A 30 4.77 -1.89 13.18
CA CYS A 30 4.15 -3.16 13.54
C CYS A 30 3.65 -3.95 12.31
N VAL A 31 3.03 -3.31 11.32
CA VAL A 31 2.56 -4.03 10.13
C VAL A 31 3.70 -4.42 9.18
N TYR A 32 4.86 -3.75 9.26
CA TYR A 32 6.05 -4.15 8.52
C TYR A 32 6.82 -5.33 9.16
N ILE A 33 6.53 -5.68 10.41
CA ILE A 33 7.02 -6.92 11.05
C ILE A 33 6.27 -8.15 10.55
N LEU A 34 5.07 -7.98 9.96
CA LEU A 34 4.25 -9.10 9.52
C LEU A 34 4.95 -9.92 8.40
N PRO A 35 4.85 -11.26 8.43
CA PRO A 35 5.50 -12.12 7.46
C PRO A 35 4.86 -11.96 6.07
N THR A 36 5.68 -11.71 5.05
CA THR A 36 5.21 -11.44 3.68
C THR A 36 4.98 -12.68 2.82
N GLY A 37 5.44 -13.86 3.24
CA GLY A 37 5.29 -15.07 2.43
C GLY A 37 3.84 -15.38 2.03
N ARG A 38 2.90 -15.29 2.99
CA ARG A 38 1.47 -15.44 2.69
C ARG A 38 0.93 -14.29 1.84
N MET A 39 1.39 -13.07 2.07
CA MET A 39 0.97 -11.90 1.29
C MET A 39 1.38 -12.05 -0.17
N LEU A 40 2.59 -12.56 -0.45
CA LEU A 40 3.05 -12.89 -1.80
C LEU A 40 2.17 -13.93 -2.48
N THR A 41 1.76 -14.98 -1.75
CA THR A 41 0.83 -15.99 -2.28
C THR A 41 -0.53 -15.37 -2.62
N GLN A 42 -1.01 -14.43 -1.81
CA GLN A 42 -2.28 -13.73 -2.10
C GLN A 42 -2.13 -12.76 -3.28
N ALA A 43 -0.99 -12.07 -3.38
CA ALA A 43 -0.69 -11.22 -4.52
C ALA A 43 -0.64 -12.05 -5.83
N ASP A 44 -0.02 -13.22 -5.81
CA ASP A 44 0.00 -14.16 -6.95
C ASP A 44 -1.42 -14.53 -7.42
N ARG A 45 -2.31 -14.86 -6.49
CA ARG A 45 -3.71 -15.16 -6.79
C ARG A 45 -4.49 -13.97 -7.37
N SER A 46 -4.06 -12.76 -7.10
CA SER A 46 -4.67 -11.53 -7.60
C SER A 46 -4.15 -11.12 -8.98
N LEU A 47 -3.01 -11.66 -9.43
CA LEU A 47 -2.41 -11.31 -10.72
C LEU A 47 -3.33 -11.48 -11.93
N PRO A 48 -4.09 -12.59 -12.07
CA PRO A 48 -4.99 -12.77 -13.21
C PRO A 48 -6.03 -11.66 -13.34
N ILE A 49 -6.41 -11.04 -12.23
CA ILE A 49 -7.40 -9.98 -12.21
C ILE A 49 -6.78 -8.68 -12.71
N PHE A 50 -5.58 -8.32 -12.25
CA PHE A 50 -4.84 -7.18 -12.79
C PHE A 50 -4.55 -7.33 -14.30
N GLU A 51 -4.29 -8.55 -14.77
CA GLU A 51 -4.09 -8.84 -16.19
C GLU A 51 -5.38 -8.67 -17.02
N ASN A 52 -6.52 -9.12 -16.50
CA ASN A 52 -7.81 -9.06 -17.18
C ASN A 52 -8.41 -7.65 -17.18
N GLU A 53 -8.31 -6.95 -16.06
CA GLU A 53 -8.88 -5.60 -15.88
C GLU A 53 -7.95 -4.50 -16.41
N GLY A 54 -6.65 -4.75 -16.43
CA GLY A 54 -5.66 -3.75 -16.80
C GLY A 54 -5.61 -2.58 -15.81
N THR A 55 -5.16 -1.43 -16.29
CA THR A 55 -4.93 -0.25 -15.45
C THR A 55 -6.18 0.57 -15.17
N SER A 56 -7.28 0.37 -15.93
CA SER A 56 -8.46 1.24 -15.86
C SER A 56 -9.70 0.51 -16.38
N PHE A 57 -10.07 -0.57 -15.72
CA PHE A 57 -11.28 -1.31 -16.05
C PHE A 57 -12.53 -0.49 -15.77
N CYS A 58 -13.48 -0.48 -16.72
CA CYS A 58 -14.75 0.20 -16.57
C CYS A 58 -15.88 -0.83 -16.60
N TRP A 59 -16.51 -1.07 -15.45
CA TRP A 59 -17.60 -2.05 -15.32
C TRP A 59 -18.96 -1.53 -15.77
N ALA A 60 -19.13 -0.20 -15.90
CA ALA A 60 -20.32 0.45 -16.45
C ALA A 60 -19.89 1.57 -17.42
N PRO A 61 -19.80 1.28 -18.75
CA PRO A 61 -19.24 2.22 -19.74
C PRO A 61 -19.94 3.58 -19.82
N GLU A 62 -21.21 3.65 -19.47
CA GLU A 62 -22.00 4.88 -19.42
C GLU A 62 -21.67 5.79 -18.23
N GLU A 63 -21.02 5.25 -17.19
CA GLU A 63 -20.72 5.98 -15.97
C GLU A 63 -19.22 6.21 -15.81
N LYS A 64 -18.78 7.47 -15.90
CA LYS A 64 -17.34 7.81 -15.73
C LYS A 64 -16.79 7.45 -14.35
N SER A 65 -17.62 7.42 -13.33
CA SER A 65 -17.28 7.03 -11.96
C SER A 65 -17.11 5.52 -11.76
N ALA A 66 -17.50 4.71 -12.76
CA ALA A 66 -17.42 3.25 -12.70
C ALA A 66 -16.05 2.70 -13.12
N ARG A 67 -15.02 3.52 -13.16
CA ARG A 67 -13.64 3.09 -13.46
C ARG A 67 -12.94 2.64 -12.20
N LEU A 68 -12.37 1.44 -12.25
CA LEU A 68 -11.46 0.94 -11.23
C LEU A 68 -10.05 1.48 -11.51
N ASP A 69 -9.34 1.85 -10.46
CA ASP A 69 -7.96 2.30 -10.55
C ASP A 69 -6.99 1.14 -10.30
N GLY A 70 -6.97 0.18 -11.21
CA GLY A 70 -6.07 -0.97 -11.14
C GLY A 70 -4.59 -0.60 -11.14
N TYR A 71 -4.25 0.59 -11.64
CA TYR A 71 -2.90 1.13 -11.57
C TYR A 71 -2.47 1.41 -10.12
N THR A 72 -3.27 2.15 -9.37
CA THR A 72 -3.00 2.46 -7.97
C THR A 72 -3.06 1.20 -7.11
N ASP A 73 -4.02 0.31 -7.36
CA ASP A 73 -4.17 -0.95 -6.63
C ASP A 73 -2.94 -1.85 -6.78
N ALA A 74 -2.37 -1.94 -7.98
CA ALA A 74 -1.14 -2.70 -8.22
C ALA A 74 0.06 -2.08 -7.47
N ILE A 75 0.19 -0.75 -7.41
CA ILE A 75 1.21 -0.06 -6.61
C ILE A 75 1.02 -0.38 -5.13
N MET A 76 -0.21 -0.28 -4.63
CA MET A 76 -0.53 -0.56 -3.22
C MET A 76 -0.16 -2.00 -2.85
N MET A 77 -0.45 -2.96 -3.75
CA MET A 77 -0.08 -4.36 -3.57
C MET A 77 1.43 -4.55 -3.57
N GLN A 78 2.15 -3.92 -4.51
CA GLN A 78 3.62 -3.97 -4.55
C GLN A 78 4.24 -3.51 -3.23
N ILE A 79 3.84 -2.34 -2.72
CA ILE A 79 4.35 -1.79 -1.44
C ILE A 79 4.03 -2.73 -0.28
N ALA A 80 2.85 -3.36 -0.31
CA ALA A 80 2.45 -4.29 0.75
C ALA A 80 3.31 -5.56 0.80
N VAL A 81 3.75 -6.08 -0.35
CA VAL A 81 4.50 -7.35 -0.44
C VAL A 81 6.02 -7.15 -0.56
N TYR A 82 6.48 -5.97 -0.97
CA TYR A 82 7.90 -5.69 -1.16
C TYR A 82 8.61 -5.51 0.17
N ILE A 83 9.77 -6.17 0.31
CA ILE A 83 10.69 -5.98 1.43
C ILE A 83 12.08 -5.75 0.86
N ARG A 84 12.61 -4.58 1.09
CA ARG A 84 14.00 -4.23 0.77
C ARG A 84 14.92 -4.48 1.94
N ASP A 85 14.48 -4.11 3.13
CA ASP A 85 15.32 -4.06 4.32
C ASP A 85 14.74 -4.91 5.45
N ALA A 86 15.62 -5.53 6.24
CA ALA A 86 15.23 -6.28 7.42
C ALA A 86 14.79 -5.38 8.59
N ASP A 87 15.02 -4.06 8.51
CA ASP A 87 14.59 -3.09 9.52
C ASP A 87 13.15 -2.62 9.22
N PRO A 88 12.14 -3.04 10.04
CA PRO A 88 10.75 -2.69 9.83
C PRO A 88 10.48 -1.20 9.93
N LEU A 89 11.20 -0.47 10.78
CA LEU A 89 11.03 0.97 10.92
C LEU A 89 11.48 1.69 9.65
N LYS A 90 12.63 1.32 9.12
CA LYS A 90 13.14 1.90 7.89
C LYS A 90 12.23 1.58 6.71
N ALA A 91 11.79 0.32 6.58
CA ALA A 91 10.86 -0.10 5.54
C ALA A 91 9.52 0.66 5.64
N ALA A 92 8.99 0.86 6.85
CA ALA A 92 7.78 1.63 7.09
C ALA A 92 7.91 3.11 6.73
N MET A 93 9.10 3.67 6.81
CA MET A 93 9.36 5.08 6.46
C MET A 93 9.62 5.29 4.97
N GLN A 94 10.18 4.31 4.28
CA GLN A 94 10.52 4.38 2.85
C GLN A 94 9.36 3.97 1.96
N ASN A 95 8.57 2.96 2.36
CA ASN A 95 7.48 2.40 1.56
C ASN A 95 7.92 2.07 0.12
N ASP A 96 9.08 1.43 0.01
CA ASP A 96 9.72 1.09 -1.26
C ASP A 96 8.88 0.09 -2.06
N ARG A 97 9.07 0.12 -3.36
CA ARG A 97 8.57 -0.87 -4.31
C ARG A 97 9.61 -1.16 -5.39
N MET A 98 9.46 -2.24 -6.13
CA MET A 98 10.35 -2.60 -7.22
C MET A 98 9.69 -2.37 -8.57
N GLU A 99 10.39 -1.71 -9.48
CA GLU A 99 9.99 -1.50 -10.86
C GLU A 99 10.97 -2.18 -11.80
N PHE A 100 10.46 -2.67 -12.95
CA PHE A 100 11.25 -3.41 -13.93
C PHE A 100 11.31 -2.74 -15.30
N THR A 101 10.47 -1.74 -15.54
CA THR A 101 10.38 -1.06 -16.84
C THR A 101 10.81 0.39 -16.72
N GLU A 102 11.94 0.75 -17.34
CA GLU A 102 12.37 2.15 -17.39
C GLU A 102 11.46 2.96 -18.33
N GLY A 103 11.09 4.15 -17.88
CA GLY A 103 10.38 5.15 -18.70
C GLY A 103 8.88 4.93 -18.91
N LYS A 104 8.34 3.73 -18.68
CA LYS A 104 6.91 3.45 -18.71
C LYS A 104 6.52 2.71 -17.44
N LEU A 105 5.74 3.37 -16.61
CA LEU A 105 5.23 2.76 -15.39
C LEU A 105 4.23 1.65 -15.73
N ASP A 106 4.57 0.42 -15.35
CA ASP A 106 3.72 -0.77 -15.45
C ASP A 106 3.68 -1.47 -14.08
N PRO A 107 2.87 -0.98 -13.14
CA PRO A 107 2.82 -1.55 -11.80
C PRO A 107 2.33 -3.00 -11.77
N ALA A 108 1.38 -3.37 -12.62
CA ALA A 108 0.86 -4.74 -12.67
C ALA A 108 1.91 -5.73 -13.18
N GLY A 109 2.62 -5.37 -14.25
CA GLY A 109 3.74 -6.16 -14.78
C GLY A 109 4.89 -6.25 -13.80
N SER A 110 5.22 -5.15 -13.10
CA SER A 110 6.26 -5.12 -12.07
C SER A 110 5.87 -5.95 -10.85
N LEU A 111 4.61 -5.92 -10.41
CA LEU A 111 4.09 -6.79 -9.36
C LEU A 111 4.26 -8.26 -9.75
N LYS A 112 3.88 -8.62 -10.97
CA LYS A 112 4.00 -9.99 -11.50
C LYS A 112 5.45 -10.48 -11.49
N GLN A 113 6.38 -9.72 -12.04
CA GLN A 113 7.79 -10.07 -12.06
C GLN A 113 8.34 -10.27 -10.63
N TYR A 114 8.00 -9.37 -9.71
CA TYR A 114 8.41 -9.48 -8.33
C TYR A 114 7.84 -10.74 -7.63
N VAL A 115 6.57 -11.03 -7.83
CA VAL A 115 5.89 -12.21 -7.26
C VAL A 115 6.51 -13.50 -7.77
N TYR A 116 6.88 -13.55 -9.06
CA TYR A 116 7.54 -14.72 -9.67
C TYR A 116 9.04 -14.85 -9.33
N GLY A 117 9.54 -13.99 -8.46
CA GLY A 117 10.88 -14.13 -7.89
C GLY A 117 11.95 -13.34 -8.63
N ASP A 118 11.62 -12.54 -9.63
CA ASP A 118 12.58 -11.63 -10.24
C ASP A 118 12.99 -10.54 -9.23
N ARG A 119 14.28 -10.26 -9.17
CA ARG A 119 14.90 -9.26 -8.29
C ARG A 119 15.82 -8.31 -9.04
N SER A 120 15.79 -8.37 -10.39
CA SER A 120 16.64 -7.54 -11.26
C SER A 120 16.13 -6.10 -11.43
N GLY A 121 14.94 -5.81 -10.95
CA GLY A 121 14.34 -4.48 -11.02
C GLY A 121 15.07 -3.43 -10.18
N TYR A 122 14.72 -2.16 -10.37
CA TYR A 122 15.22 -1.06 -9.57
C TYR A 122 14.23 -0.66 -8.49
N VAL A 123 14.77 -0.17 -7.38
CA VAL A 123 13.95 0.23 -6.22
C VAL A 123 13.47 1.66 -6.39
N VAL A 124 12.19 1.87 -6.18
CA VAL A 124 11.56 3.19 -6.15
C VAL A 124 11.11 3.49 -4.73
N ASP A 125 11.67 4.54 -4.14
CA ASP A 125 11.21 5.10 -2.87
C ASP A 125 9.87 5.81 -3.07
N TYR A 126 8.89 5.47 -2.25
CA TYR A 126 7.53 6.01 -2.35
C TYR A 126 7.07 6.70 -1.05
N ALA A 127 8.00 7.19 -0.25
CA ALA A 127 7.73 7.86 1.03
C ALA A 127 6.90 9.16 0.92
N ARG A 128 6.62 9.64 -0.31
CA ARG A 128 5.93 10.92 -0.59
C ARG A 128 4.53 10.99 0.02
N TYR A 129 3.83 9.86 0.09
CA TYR A 129 2.44 9.79 0.53
C TYR A 129 2.32 9.04 1.84
N TRP A 130 1.27 9.35 2.61
CA TRP A 130 0.96 8.58 3.80
C TRP A 130 0.31 7.24 3.41
N HIS A 131 0.96 6.15 3.80
CA HIS A 131 0.55 4.80 3.44
C HIS A 131 -0.27 4.11 4.54
N GLY A 132 -1.11 4.85 5.24
CA GLY A 132 -1.95 4.32 6.33
C GLY A 132 -2.87 3.17 5.92
N TYR A 133 -3.20 3.02 4.64
CA TYR A 133 -3.95 1.87 4.14
C TYR A 133 -3.23 0.53 4.41
N LEU A 134 -1.89 0.53 4.53
CA LEU A 134 -1.10 -0.66 4.83
C LEU A 134 -1.43 -1.24 6.21
N LEU A 135 -1.93 -0.42 7.15
CA LEU A 135 -2.42 -0.89 8.45
C LEU A 135 -3.55 -1.90 8.32
N PHE A 136 -4.30 -1.84 7.23
CA PHE A 136 -5.39 -2.76 6.91
C PHE A 136 -4.97 -3.77 5.84
N LEU A 137 -4.33 -3.31 4.77
CA LEU A 137 -4.00 -4.16 3.62
C LEU A 137 -3.06 -5.30 4.00
N LYS A 138 -1.97 -5.05 4.75
CA LYS A 138 -1.03 -6.11 5.13
C LYS A 138 -1.67 -7.20 6.00
N PRO A 139 -2.42 -6.89 7.08
CA PRO A 139 -3.16 -7.91 7.82
C PRO A 139 -4.21 -8.65 6.98
N LEU A 140 -4.93 -7.94 6.10
CA LEU A 140 -5.91 -8.57 5.22
C LEU A 140 -5.27 -9.56 4.26
N LEU A 141 -4.15 -9.19 3.64
CA LEU A 141 -3.37 -10.09 2.78
C LEU A 141 -2.78 -11.28 3.56
N LEU A 142 -2.52 -11.12 4.86
CA LEU A 142 -2.01 -12.21 5.68
C LEU A 142 -3.09 -13.25 6.00
N PHE A 143 -4.33 -12.83 6.25
CA PHE A 143 -5.42 -13.69 6.74
C PHE A 143 -6.46 -14.02 5.68
N PHE A 144 -6.68 -13.14 4.71
CA PHE A 144 -7.75 -13.23 3.72
C PHE A 144 -7.19 -13.04 2.31
N LEU A 145 -7.96 -13.49 1.32
CA LEU A 145 -7.79 -13.04 -0.05
C LEU A 145 -7.99 -11.52 -0.11
N SER A 146 -7.24 -10.84 -0.97
CA SER A 146 -7.39 -9.39 -1.14
C SER A 146 -8.86 -9.00 -1.29
N LEU A 147 -9.33 -8.10 -0.43
CA LEU A 147 -10.71 -7.57 -0.46
C LEU A 147 -11.03 -6.78 -1.73
N ILE A 148 -10.03 -6.49 -2.54
CA ILE A 148 -10.18 -5.75 -3.81
C ILE A 148 -11.16 -6.46 -4.76
N HIS A 149 -11.41 -7.76 -4.55
CA HIS A 149 -12.24 -8.61 -5.42
C HIS A 149 -13.51 -9.19 -4.78
N ILE A 150 -13.95 -8.66 -3.65
CA ILE A 150 -15.25 -9.09 -3.05
C ILE A 150 -16.45 -8.64 -3.91
N SER A 151 -16.24 -7.79 -4.91
CA SER A 151 -17.30 -7.25 -5.75
C SER A 151 -17.54 -7.98 -7.06
N GLU A 152 -16.91 -9.14 -7.33
CA GLU A 152 -17.32 -9.90 -8.49
C GLU A 152 -18.70 -10.54 -8.22
N PRO A 153 -19.75 -10.16 -8.98
CA PRO A 153 -20.94 -10.97 -9.03
C PRO A 153 -20.55 -12.31 -9.67
N THR A 154 -20.59 -13.37 -8.89
CA THR A 154 -20.53 -14.75 -9.42
C THR A 154 -21.50 -14.86 -10.59
N ARG A 155 -20.98 -14.96 -11.80
CA ARG A 155 -21.72 -15.41 -12.97
C ARG A 155 -21.79 -16.92 -13.01
#